data_a0be4c6f56b462e8aaf2c64198d7fde9
#
_entry.id   a0be4c6f56b462e8aaf2c64198d7fde9
#
_cell.length_a   1.000
_cell.length_b   1.000
_cell.length_c   1.000
_cell.angle_alpha   90.00
_cell.angle_beta   90.00
_cell.angle_gamma   90.00
#
_symmetry.space_group_name_H-M   'P 1'
#
loop_
_entity.id
_entity.type
_entity.pdbx_description
1 polymer ?
#
loop_
_entity_poly.entity_id
_entity_poly.type
_entity_poly.pdbx_seq_one_letter_code
_entity_poly.pdbx_strand_id
1 'polypeptide(L)'
;MTTLAEFLPQHLQQHALPDQLGGVLQSVVDACVQINRQVRLGALAGVLGEAGSGNVQGEDQKKLDVIANDVLIAALKANADVAGLASEEEDTFVPCHEEGRYLVLFDPLDGSSNIDVNISVGTIFSILTKPQGALATESFLQKGRDQAASGYVLY
;
A
#
# COMPACT_ATOMS: atom_id res chain seq x y z
N MET A 1 20.63 9.84 -12.85
CA MET A 1 19.47 8.93 -12.63
C MET A 1 18.36 9.80 -12.09
N THR A 2 17.21 9.88 -12.76
CA THR A 2 16.08 10.71 -12.32
C THR A 2 15.41 10.05 -11.12
N THR A 3 15.18 10.79 -10.05
CA THR A 3 14.45 10.32 -8.87
C THR A 3 12.94 10.31 -9.13
N LEU A 4 12.16 9.57 -8.34
CA LEU A 4 10.71 9.58 -8.44
C LEU A 4 10.16 11.01 -8.19
N ALA A 5 10.73 11.72 -7.22
CA ALA A 5 10.34 13.10 -6.89
C ALA A 5 10.56 14.09 -8.04
N GLU A 6 11.54 13.83 -8.92
CA GLU A 6 11.77 14.62 -10.13
C GLU A 6 10.88 14.16 -11.29
N PHE A 7 10.60 12.86 -11.40
CA PHE A 7 9.84 12.27 -12.50
C PHE A 7 8.33 12.54 -12.37
N LEU A 8 7.74 12.30 -11.18
CA LEU A 8 6.31 12.36 -10.99
C LEU A 8 5.67 13.71 -11.40
N PRO A 9 6.16 14.88 -10.96
CA PRO A 9 5.55 16.15 -11.35
C PRO A 9 5.53 16.39 -12.85
N GLN A 10 6.62 16.03 -13.53
CA GLN A 10 6.73 16.19 -14.99
C GLN A 10 5.78 15.25 -15.73
N HIS A 11 5.68 13.99 -15.26
CA HIS A 11 4.80 12.99 -15.85
C HIS A 11 3.32 13.35 -15.65
N LEU A 12 2.93 13.75 -14.45
CA LEU A 12 1.57 14.18 -14.14
C LEU A 12 1.16 15.38 -15.00
N GLN A 13 2.02 16.39 -15.13
CA GLN A 13 1.78 17.54 -15.97
C GLN A 13 1.64 17.17 -17.46
N GLN A 14 2.54 16.32 -17.97
CA GLN A 14 2.54 15.86 -19.37
C GLN A 14 1.25 15.13 -19.75
N HIS A 15 0.66 14.39 -18.80
CA HIS A 15 -0.55 13.58 -19.02
C HIS A 15 -1.81 14.20 -18.45
N ALA A 16 -1.75 15.46 -17.98
CA ALA A 16 -2.86 16.18 -17.35
C ALA A 16 -3.51 15.40 -16.19
N LEU A 17 -2.68 14.68 -15.41
CA LEU A 17 -3.11 13.95 -14.22
C LEU A 17 -3.08 14.87 -12.99
N PRO A 18 -3.97 14.65 -12.00
CA PRO A 18 -4.01 15.48 -10.80
C PRO A 18 -2.73 15.33 -9.94
N ASP A 19 -2.23 16.46 -9.41
CA ASP A 19 -1.04 16.47 -8.53
C ASP A 19 -1.25 15.62 -7.25
N GLN A 20 -2.48 15.54 -6.76
CA GLN A 20 -2.86 14.71 -5.62
C GLN A 20 -2.50 13.24 -5.82
N LEU A 21 -2.64 12.71 -7.04
CA LEU A 21 -2.23 11.33 -7.36
C LEU A 21 -0.73 11.13 -7.11
N GLY A 22 0.08 12.13 -7.46
CA GLY A 22 1.51 12.11 -7.19
C GLY A 22 1.83 12.07 -5.69
N GLY A 23 1.09 12.81 -4.88
CA GLY A 23 1.21 12.78 -3.42
C GLY A 23 0.88 11.41 -2.82
N VAL A 24 -0.17 10.75 -3.31
CA VAL A 24 -0.54 9.40 -2.86
C VAL A 24 0.53 8.37 -3.28
N LEU A 25 0.99 8.43 -4.53
CA LEU A 25 2.08 7.56 -5.01
C LEU A 25 3.37 7.74 -4.20
N GLN A 26 3.73 8.99 -3.87
CA GLN A 26 4.90 9.26 -3.03
C GLN A 26 4.74 8.66 -1.63
N SER A 27 3.54 8.76 -1.03
CA SER A 27 3.26 8.15 0.29
C SER A 27 3.44 6.62 0.26
N VAL A 28 2.96 5.95 -0.80
CA VAL A 28 3.18 4.51 -0.98
C VAL A 28 4.67 4.19 -1.08
N VAL A 29 5.41 4.92 -1.92
CA VAL A 29 6.85 4.65 -2.13
C VAL A 29 7.66 4.91 -0.86
N ASP A 30 7.35 5.97 -0.10
CA ASP A 30 8.04 6.26 1.15
C ASP A 30 7.77 5.17 2.20
N ALA A 31 6.56 4.63 2.26
CA ALA A 31 6.23 3.46 3.08
C ALA A 31 7.03 2.22 2.63
N CYS A 32 7.07 1.93 1.33
CA CYS A 32 7.84 0.81 0.79
C CYS A 32 9.35 0.92 1.11
N VAL A 33 9.91 2.13 1.09
CA VAL A 33 11.31 2.35 1.52
C VAL A 33 11.52 1.99 3.00
N GLN A 34 10.53 2.30 3.87
CA GLN A 34 10.60 1.90 5.28
C GLN A 34 10.48 0.39 5.44
N ILE A 35 9.53 -0.24 4.73
CA ILE A 35 9.36 -1.71 4.74
C ILE A 35 10.65 -2.40 4.28
N ASN A 36 11.24 -1.95 3.15
CA ASN A 36 12.50 -2.51 2.65
C ASN A 36 13.62 -2.48 3.71
N ARG A 37 13.70 -1.43 4.53
CA ARG A 37 14.68 -1.40 5.63
C ARG A 37 14.45 -2.51 6.64
N GLN A 38 13.19 -2.82 6.97
CA GLN A 38 12.85 -3.92 7.89
C GLN A 38 13.15 -5.28 7.25
N VAL A 39 12.74 -5.49 6.00
CA VAL A 39 13.02 -6.72 5.24
C VAL A 39 14.52 -7.00 5.21
N ARG A 40 15.35 -6.01 4.89
CA ARG A 40 16.81 -6.14 4.80
C ARG A 40 17.48 -6.45 6.14
N LEU A 41 16.89 -6.02 7.25
CA LEU A 41 17.41 -6.32 8.58
C LEU A 41 17.04 -7.76 9.00
N GLY A 42 15.91 -8.28 8.54
CA GLY A 42 15.49 -9.66 8.75
C GLY A 42 15.62 -10.12 10.20
N ALA A 43 16.36 -11.21 10.41
CA ALA A 43 16.61 -11.79 11.73
C ALA A 43 17.28 -10.81 12.72
N LEU A 44 18.11 -9.86 12.25
CA LEU A 44 18.78 -8.87 13.10
C LEU A 44 17.79 -7.91 13.77
N ALA A 45 16.66 -7.63 13.10
CA ALA A 45 15.60 -6.79 13.67
C ALA A 45 14.57 -7.60 14.50
N GLY A 46 14.67 -8.93 14.54
CA GLY A 46 13.71 -9.80 15.22
C GLY A 46 12.34 -9.86 14.54
N VAL A 47 12.28 -9.48 13.26
CA VAL A 47 11.04 -9.35 12.47
C VAL A 47 10.67 -10.61 11.68
N LEU A 48 11.48 -11.68 11.77
CA LEU A 48 11.19 -12.96 11.17
C LEU A 48 10.32 -13.83 12.10
N GLY A 49 9.64 -14.82 11.51
CA GLY A 49 8.77 -15.77 12.19
C GLY A 49 7.31 -15.34 12.23
N GLU A 50 6.47 -16.20 12.78
CA GLU A 50 5.03 -16.02 12.83
C GLU A 50 4.61 -14.96 13.85
N ALA A 51 3.56 -14.20 13.52
CA ALA A 51 2.97 -13.20 14.42
C ALA A 51 2.08 -13.86 15.49
N GLY A 52 1.60 -15.09 15.25
CA GLY A 52 0.65 -15.80 16.10
C GLY A 52 -0.80 -15.38 15.85
N SER A 53 -1.07 -14.72 14.72
CA SER A 53 -2.38 -14.33 14.20
C SER A 53 -2.54 -14.81 12.76
N GLY A 54 -3.77 -14.96 12.28
CA GLY A 54 -4.09 -15.26 10.88
C GLY A 54 -4.62 -14.02 10.17
N ASN A 55 -4.44 -13.94 8.84
CA ASN A 55 -5.04 -12.91 8.01
C ASN A 55 -6.49 -13.27 7.61
N VAL A 56 -7.15 -12.39 6.86
CA VAL A 56 -8.54 -12.56 6.38
C VAL A 56 -8.73 -13.80 5.51
N GLN A 57 -7.66 -14.25 4.84
CA GLN A 57 -7.66 -15.44 3.99
C GLN A 57 -7.39 -16.74 4.78
N GLY A 58 -7.11 -16.64 6.09
CA GLY A 58 -6.84 -17.78 6.98
C GLY A 58 -5.40 -18.28 6.90
N GLU A 59 -4.48 -17.49 6.39
CA GLU A 59 -3.05 -17.77 6.38
C GLU A 59 -2.40 -17.26 7.69
N ASP A 60 -1.35 -17.94 8.13
CA ASP A 60 -0.58 -17.52 9.30
C ASP A 60 0.23 -16.26 8.97
N GLN A 61 -0.10 -15.14 9.63
CA GLN A 61 0.62 -13.88 9.45
C GLN A 61 2.05 -13.99 9.95
N LYS A 62 2.98 -13.47 9.18
CA LYS A 62 4.34 -13.25 9.63
C LYS A 62 4.44 -11.89 10.34
N LYS A 63 5.40 -11.73 11.23
CA LYS A 63 5.63 -10.45 11.92
C LYS A 63 5.88 -9.31 10.95
N LEU A 64 6.51 -9.60 9.81
CA LEU A 64 6.78 -8.62 8.77
C LEU A 64 5.52 -8.17 8.04
N ASP A 65 4.50 -9.04 7.89
CA ASP A 65 3.20 -8.64 7.32
C ASP A 65 2.55 -7.57 8.19
N VAL A 66 2.48 -7.80 9.49
CA VAL A 66 1.93 -6.83 10.45
C VAL A 66 2.68 -5.50 10.40
N ILE A 67 4.02 -5.54 10.42
CA ILE A 67 4.85 -4.32 10.36
C ILE A 67 4.65 -3.59 9.03
N ALA A 68 4.61 -4.30 7.90
CA ALA A 68 4.42 -3.71 6.58
C ALA A 68 3.03 -3.07 6.46
N ASN A 69 1.99 -3.76 6.96
CA ASN A 69 0.62 -3.26 7.02
C ASN A 69 0.53 -1.97 7.85
N ASP A 70 1.07 -1.97 9.06
CA ASP A 70 1.06 -0.81 9.94
C ASP A 70 1.77 0.40 9.31
N VAL A 71 2.90 0.19 8.65
CA VAL A 71 3.67 1.25 7.96
C VAL A 71 2.87 1.85 6.82
N LEU A 72 2.24 1.03 5.97
CA LEU A 72 1.41 1.51 4.86
C LEU A 72 0.17 2.24 5.36
N ILE A 73 -0.56 1.67 6.33
CA ILE A 73 -1.74 2.31 6.93
C ILE A 73 -1.36 3.67 7.52
N ALA A 74 -0.29 3.75 8.30
CA ALA A 74 0.13 5.01 8.93
C ALA A 74 0.50 6.08 7.89
N ALA A 75 1.29 5.71 6.86
CA ALA A 75 1.70 6.63 5.82
C ALA A 75 0.52 7.15 4.98
N LEU A 76 -0.40 6.27 4.62
CA LEU A 76 -1.56 6.62 3.80
C LEU A 76 -2.63 7.38 4.59
N LYS A 77 -2.84 7.07 5.87
CA LYS A 77 -3.72 7.86 6.75
C LYS A 77 -3.21 9.29 6.97
N ALA A 78 -1.92 9.53 6.90
CA ALA A 78 -1.35 10.86 7.01
C ALA A 78 -1.58 11.73 5.75
N ASN A 79 -2.01 11.13 4.64
CA ASN A 79 -2.23 11.83 3.38
C ASN A 79 -3.70 12.23 3.24
N ALA A 80 -3.99 13.55 3.23
CA ALA A 80 -5.34 14.09 3.18
C ALA A 80 -6.13 13.74 1.89
N ASP A 81 -5.45 13.36 0.81
CA ASP A 81 -6.08 12.96 -0.44
C ASP A 81 -6.56 11.49 -0.43
N VAL A 82 -6.26 10.72 0.63
CA VAL A 82 -6.70 9.33 0.80
C VAL A 82 -8.00 9.27 1.60
N ALA A 83 -9.06 8.75 0.98
CA ALA A 83 -10.38 8.59 1.61
C ALA A 83 -10.52 7.28 2.38
N GLY A 84 -9.87 6.24 1.93
CA GLY A 84 -9.95 4.93 2.56
C GLY A 84 -8.95 3.93 1.99
N LEU A 85 -8.71 2.89 2.76
CA LEU A 85 -7.75 1.83 2.47
C LEU A 85 -8.43 0.47 2.51
N ALA A 86 -8.00 -0.46 1.67
CA ALA A 86 -8.31 -1.87 1.78
C ALA A 86 -6.98 -2.64 1.72
N SER A 87 -6.65 -3.30 2.81
CA SER A 87 -5.48 -4.16 2.92
C SER A 87 -5.89 -5.62 2.88
N GLU A 88 -5.05 -6.49 2.36
CA GLU A 88 -5.23 -7.93 2.47
C GLU A 88 -5.21 -8.40 3.93
N GLU A 89 -4.51 -7.68 4.79
CA GLU A 89 -4.34 -8.01 6.21
C GLU A 89 -5.46 -7.48 7.12
N GLU A 90 -6.46 -6.77 6.57
CA GLU A 90 -7.56 -6.17 7.34
C GLU A 90 -8.91 -6.79 6.95
N ASP A 91 -9.71 -7.15 7.96
CA ASP A 91 -11.07 -7.72 7.76
C ASP A 91 -12.02 -6.78 7.03
N THR A 92 -11.81 -5.47 7.19
CA THR A 92 -12.67 -4.43 6.62
C THR A 92 -11.82 -3.27 6.10
N PHE A 93 -12.41 -2.44 5.25
CA PHE A 93 -11.72 -1.23 4.83
C PHE A 93 -11.48 -0.26 6.01
N VAL A 94 -10.40 0.49 5.92
CA VAL A 94 -10.00 1.49 6.91
C VAL A 94 -10.37 2.88 6.39
N PRO A 95 -11.34 3.59 7.01
CA PRO A 95 -11.67 4.96 6.61
C PRO A 95 -10.54 5.92 6.99
N CYS A 96 -10.30 6.93 6.13
CA CYS A 96 -9.28 7.95 6.33
C CYS A 96 -9.92 9.35 6.35
N HIS A 97 -9.82 10.10 5.25
CA HIS A 97 -10.33 11.47 5.16
C HIS A 97 -11.62 11.52 4.33
N GLU A 98 -12.69 12.08 4.87
CA GLU A 98 -14.00 12.17 4.18
C GLU A 98 -13.89 12.88 2.83
N GLU A 99 -13.11 13.95 2.78
CA GLU A 99 -12.84 14.74 1.57
C GLU A 99 -11.73 14.16 0.68
N GLY A 100 -11.13 13.05 1.09
CA GLY A 100 -10.11 12.37 0.31
C GLY A 100 -10.64 11.93 -1.06
N ARG A 101 -9.78 11.99 -2.05
CA ARG A 101 -10.12 11.71 -3.45
C ARG A 101 -9.86 10.27 -3.88
N TYR A 102 -8.96 9.59 -3.20
CA TYR A 102 -8.46 8.29 -3.61
C TYR A 102 -8.73 7.20 -2.59
N LEU A 103 -8.94 5.99 -3.10
CA LEU A 103 -8.94 4.74 -2.35
C LEU A 103 -7.67 3.98 -2.71
N VAL A 104 -7.00 3.41 -1.72
CA VAL A 104 -5.80 2.61 -1.96
C VAL A 104 -6.03 1.19 -1.48
N LEU A 105 -5.86 0.23 -2.39
CA LEU A 105 -5.90 -1.20 -2.09
C LEU A 105 -4.48 -1.73 -2.16
N PHE A 106 -4.09 -2.59 -1.24
CA PHE A 106 -2.75 -3.15 -1.24
C PHE A 106 -2.66 -4.50 -0.52
N ASP A 107 -1.71 -5.29 -0.97
CA ASP A 107 -1.09 -6.36 -0.23
C ASP A 107 0.26 -5.82 0.29
N PRO A 108 0.44 -5.70 1.60
CA PRO A 108 1.63 -5.06 2.16
C PRO A 108 2.91 -5.86 1.93
N LEU A 109 2.81 -7.19 1.85
CA LEU A 109 3.98 -8.05 1.71
C LEU A 109 3.67 -9.35 0.94
N ASP A 110 3.27 -9.22 -0.33
CA ASP A 110 3.02 -10.33 -1.24
C ASP A 110 4.20 -11.32 -1.26
N GLY A 111 3.87 -12.60 -1.09
CA GLY A 111 4.85 -13.66 -1.00
C GLY A 111 5.49 -13.84 0.39
N SER A 112 4.91 -13.30 1.46
CA SER A 112 5.47 -13.35 2.82
C SER A 112 5.75 -14.77 3.33
N SER A 113 5.01 -15.76 2.88
CA SER A 113 5.27 -17.19 3.18
C SER A 113 6.69 -17.65 2.79
N ASN A 114 7.32 -16.94 1.87
CA ASN A 114 8.66 -17.24 1.36
C ASN A 114 9.78 -16.47 2.07
N ILE A 115 9.46 -15.62 3.04
CA ILE A 115 10.43 -14.71 3.65
C ILE A 115 11.53 -15.45 4.41
N ASP A 116 11.17 -16.57 5.03
CA ASP A 116 12.10 -17.39 5.82
C ASP A 116 13.09 -18.20 4.95
N VAL A 117 12.83 -18.29 3.66
CA VAL A 117 13.68 -18.98 2.67
C VAL A 117 14.39 -18.03 1.71
N ASN A 118 14.35 -16.73 2.02
CA ASN A 118 15.06 -15.66 1.30
C ASN A 118 14.69 -15.60 -0.20
N ILE A 119 13.42 -15.79 -0.51
CA ILE A 119 12.84 -15.52 -1.83
C ILE A 119 12.29 -14.08 -1.83
N SER A 120 12.31 -13.43 -2.97
CA SER A 120 11.81 -12.05 -3.13
C SER A 120 10.36 -11.94 -2.69
N VAL A 121 10.08 -10.92 -1.91
CA VAL A 121 8.74 -10.49 -1.47
C VAL A 121 8.51 -9.06 -1.95
N GLY A 122 7.30 -8.58 -1.90
CA GLY A 122 7.01 -7.24 -2.40
C GLY A 122 5.71 -6.66 -1.90
N THR A 123 5.49 -5.39 -2.18
CA THR A 123 4.20 -4.72 -1.98
C THR A 123 3.51 -4.57 -3.33
N ILE A 124 2.23 -4.92 -3.40
CA ILE A 124 1.38 -4.68 -4.57
C ILE A 124 0.31 -3.66 -4.17
N PHE A 125 0.02 -2.70 -5.06
CA PHE A 125 -1.01 -1.70 -4.77
C PHE A 125 -1.82 -1.28 -6.00
N SER A 126 -3.03 -0.80 -5.73
CA SER A 126 -3.94 -0.19 -6.68
C SER A 126 -4.53 1.08 -6.09
N ILE A 127 -4.59 2.15 -6.88
CA ILE A 127 -5.20 3.43 -6.51
C ILE A 127 -6.44 3.63 -7.39
N LEU A 128 -7.58 3.82 -6.73
CA LEU A 128 -8.86 4.09 -7.37
C LEU A 128 -9.32 5.52 -7.04
N THR A 129 -10.14 6.10 -7.90
CA THR A 129 -10.84 7.34 -7.54
C THR A 129 -12.04 7.00 -6.64
N LYS A 130 -12.20 7.73 -5.52
CA LYS A 130 -13.37 7.58 -4.65
C LYS A 130 -14.64 7.91 -5.42
N PRO A 131 -15.66 7.05 -5.45
CA PRO A 131 -16.96 7.37 -6.02
C PRO A 131 -17.68 8.43 -5.16
N GLN A 132 -18.69 9.08 -5.73
CA GLN A 132 -19.51 10.02 -4.97
C GLN A 132 -20.32 9.31 -3.89
N GLY A 133 -20.52 9.98 -2.77
CA GLY A 133 -21.30 9.48 -1.65
C GLY A 133 -20.46 8.96 -0.49
N ALA A 134 -21.11 8.32 0.46
CA ALA A 134 -20.47 7.76 1.63
C ALA A 134 -19.57 6.56 1.24
N LEU A 135 -18.47 6.42 1.94
CA LEU A 135 -17.55 5.31 1.73
C LEU A 135 -18.18 3.99 2.23
N ALA A 136 -18.13 2.96 1.40
CA ALA A 136 -18.61 1.63 1.68
C ALA A 136 -17.70 0.58 1.01
N THR A 137 -17.86 -0.69 1.34
CA THR A 137 -17.07 -1.77 0.74
C THR A 137 -17.20 -1.78 -0.79
N GLU A 138 -18.39 -1.50 -1.31
CA GLU A 138 -18.66 -1.43 -2.74
C GLU A 138 -17.87 -0.33 -3.44
N SER A 139 -17.41 0.70 -2.71
CA SER A 139 -16.57 1.78 -3.26
C SER A 139 -15.23 1.27 -3.77
N PHE A 140 -14.75 0.16 -3.23
CA PHE A 140 -13.50 -0.49 -3.62
C PHE A 140 -13.68 -1.51 -4.77
N LEU A 141 -14.93 -1.93 -5.06
CA LEU A 141 -15.24 -2.91 -6.09
C LEU A 141 -15.40 -2.27 -7.47
N GLN A 142 -14.32 -1.70 -7.99
CA GLN A 142 -14.27 -1.04 -9.29
C GLN A 142 -13.59 -1.94 -10.34
N LYS A 143 -13.82 -1.62 -11.62
CA LYS A 143 -13.17 -2.37 -12.71
C LYS A 143 -11.70 -2.03 -12.75
N GLY A 144 -10.83 -3.04 -12.94
CA GLY A 144 -9.38 -2.83 -13.00
C GLY A 144 -8.93 -1.80 -14.05
N ARG A 145 -9.67 -1.63 -15.15
CA ARG A 145 -9.39 -0.59 -16.16
C ARG A 145 -9.65 0.85 -15.70
N ASP A 146 -10.37 1.02 -14.59
CA ASP A 146 -10.74 2.33 -14.05
C ASP A 146 -9.76 2.76 -12.93
N GLN A 147 -8.67 2.01 -12.73
CA GLN A 147 -7.59 2.37 -11.80
C GLN A 147 -6.95 3.69 -12.22
N ALA A 148 -6.75 4.59 -11.25
CA ALA A 148 -5.99 5.82 -11.44
C ALA A 148 -4.48 5.53 -11.54
N ALA A 149 -3.99 4.58 -10.77
CA ALA A 149 -2.64 4.04 -10.83
C ALA A 149 -2.58 2.64 -10.19
N SER A 150 -1.56 1.88 -10.54
CA SER A 150 -1.22 0.63 -9.87
C SER A 150 0.28 0.38 -9.98
N GLY A 151 0.80 -0.49 -9.13
CA GLY A 151 2.20 -0.83 -9.16
C GLY A 151 2.57 -1.92 -8.17
N TYR A 152 3.84 -2.26 -8.19
CA TYR A 152 4.45 -3.17 -7.22
C TYR A 152 5.88 -2.73 -6.91
N VAL A 153 6.36 -3.12 -5.74
CA VAL A 153 7.74 -2.91 -5.30
C VAL A 153 8.30 -4.27 -4.87
N LEU A 154 9.47 -4.63 -5.36
CA LEU A 154 10.22 -5.82 -4.93
C LEU A 154 11.28 -5.44 -3.90
N TYR A 155 11.40 -6.26 -2.87
CA TYR A 155 12.37 -6.11 -1.77
C TYR A 155 13.51 -7.13 -1.86
#